data_319c782ef34a9ab167935e95b0dea89f
#
_entry.id   319c782ef34a9ab167935e95b0dea89f
#
_cell.length_a   1.000
_cell.length_b   1.000
_cell.length_c   1.000
_cell.angle_alpha   90.00
_cell.angle_beta   90.00
_cell.angle_gamma   90.00
#
_symmetry.space_group_name_H-M   'P 1'
#
loop_
_entity.id
_entity.type
_entity.pdbx_description
1 polymer ?
#
loop_
_entity_poly.entity_id
_entity_poly.type
_entity_poly.pdbx_seq_one_letter_code
_entity_poly.pdbx_strand_id
1 'polypeptide(L)'
;MAHIYIYSPSGAVRDKQAFKRGIQRLHKLGHEVEVDVNALTSHMRFAGDDATRLASIHRAASSGADLALISRGGYGLTRILPSIDYKKVTKSIEKGTQFVGLSDFTAFQLALLAKTGGHSWAGPALGEDFGQAQPDDIMEACFDDMLSGQGEGAGWRLSAACANVLSHLSLIHI
;
A
#
# COMPACT_ATOMS: atom_id res chain seq x y z
N MET A 1 4.58 -10.95 -13.92
CA MET A 1 5.04 -9.54 -14.11
C MET A 1 3.83 -8.64 -13.96
N ALA A 2 3.89 -7.66 -13.07
CA ALA A 2 2.82 -6.70 -12.83
C ALA A 2 3.34 -5.27 -13.01
N HIS A 3 2.48 -4.35 -13.43
CA HIS A 3 2.74 -2.91 -13.42
C HIS A 3 2.33 -2.33 -12.06
N ILE A 4 3.28 -1.76 -11.33
CA ILE A 4 3.09 -1.24 -9.97
C ILE A 4 3.27 0.28 -9.98
N TYR A 5 2.23 1.01 -9.60
CA TYR A 5 2.25 2.45 -9.45
C TYR A 5 2.51 2.84 -7.99
N ILE A 6 3.62 3.54 -7.73
CA ILE A 6 4.02 3.98 -6.39
C ILE A 6 3.56 5.41 -6.13
N TYR A 7 2.79 5.63 -5.07
CA TYR A 7 2.30 6.96 -4.70
C TYR A 7 2.33 7.20 -3.19
N SER A 8 2.22 8.46 -2.78
CA SER A 8 2.37 8.87 -1.38
C SER A 8 1.14 9.66 -0.92
N PRO A 9 0.09 8.99 -0.41
CA PRO A 9 -1.14 9.68 0.01
C PRO A 9 -1.08 10.21 1.45
N SER A 10 -0.08 9.83 2.24
CA SER A 10 0.01 10.07 3.69
C SER A 10 1.27 10.83 4.08
N GLY A 11 2.21 10.16 4.72
CA GLY A 11 3.44 10.74 5.22
C GLY A 11 4.50 10.97 4.15
N ALA A 12 5.33 11.99 4.35
CA ALA A 12 6.49 12.24 3.48
C ALA A 12 7.52 11.11 3.59
N VAL A 13 8.08 10.72 2.46
CA VAL A 13 9.19 9.77 2.40
C VAL A 13 10.42 10.39 3.05
N ARG A 14 10.83 9.90 4.21
CA ARG A 14 12.01 10.38 4.96
C ARG A 14 13.26 9.66 4.54
N ASP A 15 13.21 8.33 4.43
CA ASP A 15 14.31 7.50 3.95
C ASP A 15 14.21 7.29 2.45
N LYS A 16 14.89 8.17 1.70
CA LYS A 16 14.95 8.08 0.23
C LYS A 16 15.78 6.88 -0.24
N GLN A 17 16.68 6.35 0.61
CA GLN A 17 17.46 5.16 0.26
C GLN A 17 16.57 3.91 0.37
N ALA A 18 15.77 3.79 1.43
CA ALA A 18 14.78 2.73 1.54
C ALA A 18 13.79 2.77 0.36
N PHE A 19 13.31 3.96 -0.01
CA PHE A 19 12.45 4.13 -1.18
C PHE A 19 13.10 3.61 -2.46
N LYS A 20 14.37 3.95 -2.72
CA LYS A 20 15.11 3.47 -3.89
C LYS A 20 15.34 1.95 -3.84
N ARG A 21 15.70 1.41 -2.66
CA ARG A 21 15.87 -0.04 -2.50
C ARG A 21 14.58 -0.79 -2.78
N GLY A 22 13.43 -0.29 -2.30
CA GLY A 22 12.12 -0.88 -2.57
C GLY A 22 11.83 -0.96 -4.08
N ILE A 23 12.03 0.13 -4.82
CA ILE A 23 11.87 0.14 -6.28
C ILE A 23 12.80 -0.88 -6.94
N GLN A 24 14.09 -0.89 -6.58
CA GLN A 24 15.06 -1.83 -7.14
C GLN A 24 14.68 -3.30 -6.86
N ARG A 25 14.09 -3.55 -5.68
CA ARG A 25 13.62 -4.89 -5.32
C ARG A 25 12.43 -5.31 -6.15
N LEU A 26 11.42 -4.48 -6.31
CA LEU A 26 10.28 -4.77 -7.17
C LEU A 26 10.71 -5.04 -8.62
N HIS A 27 11.68 -4.28 -9.16
CA HIS A 27 12.28 -4.59 -10.46
C HIS A 27 12.99 -5.95 -10.49
N LYS A 28 13.73 -6.31 -9.43
CA LYS A 28 14.40 -7.63 -9.34
C LYS A 28 13.40 -8.79 -9.25
N LEU A 29 12.24 -8.55 -8.67
CA LEU A 29 11.11 -9.49 -8.64
C LEU A 29 10.37 -9.58 -9.99
N GLY A 30 10.80 -8.80 -10.99
CA GLY A 30 10.26 -8.85 -12.35
C GLY A 30 9.05 -7.95 -12.60
N HIS A 31 8.80 -6.96 -11.73
CA HIS A 31 7.72 -6.01 -11.90
C HIS A 31 8.17 -4.74 -12.65
N GLU A 32 7.25 -4.11 -13.38
CA GLU A 32 7.40 -2.76 -13.89
C GLU A 32 6.96 -1.78 -12.80
N VAL A 33 7.77 -0.74 -12.54
CA VAL A 33 7.48 0.25 -11.48
C VAL A 33 7.38 1.64 -12.06
N GLU A 34 6.22 2.25 -11.92
CA GLU A 34 5.97 3.66 -12.19
C GLU A 34 5.89 4.42 -10.87
N VAL A 35 6.52 5.59 -10.81
CA VAL A 35 6.54 6.42 -9.61
C VAL A 35 5.76 7.71 -9.86
N ASP A 36 4.78 7.99 -9.00
CA ASP A 36 4.03 9.24 -9.03
C ASP A 36 4.94 10.46 -9.00
N VAL A 37 4.64 11.44 -9.81
CA VAL A 37 5.45 12.68 -9.96
C VAL A 37 5.65 13.40 -8.62
N ASN A 38 4.74 13.25 -7.67
CA ASN A 38 4.77 13.86 -6.36
C ASN A 38 5.12 12.89 -5.22
N ALA A 39 5.54 11.64 -5.52
CA ALA A 39 5.79 10.64 -4.51
C ALA A 39 6.83 11.05 -3.45
N LEU A 40 7.78 11.89 -3.81
CA LEU A 40 8.84 12.40 -2.93
C LEU A 40 8.62 13.84 -2.45
N THR A 41 7.44 14.42 -2.71
CA THR A 41 7.08 15.76 -2.22
C THR A 41 6.97 15.74 -0.70
N SER A 42 7.33 16.85 -0.06
CA SER A 42 7.28 16.99 1.39
C SER A 42 6.72 18.36 1.77
N HIS A 43 5.72 18.36 2.63
CA HIS A 43 5.18 19.54 3.30
C HIS A 43 4.98 19.20 4.78
N MET A 44 5.83 19.74 5.65
CA MET A 44 5.88 19.39 7.08
C MET A 44 6.12 17.86 7.25
N ARG A 45 5.10 17.12 7.73
CA ARG A 45 5.16 15.65 7.90
C ARG A 45 4.51 14.86 6.77
N PHE A 46 3.84 15.56 5.86
CA PHE A 46 3.01 14.97 4.81
C PHE A 46 3.74 14.94 3.45
N ALA A 47 3.30 14.05 2.58
CA ALA A 47 3.79 13.95 1.20
C ALA A 47 3.15 15.03 0.30
N GLY A 48 3.36 16.30 0.65
CA GLY A 48 2.71 17.44 0.04
C GLY A 48 1.51 17.95 0.84
N ASP A 49 0.84 18.97 0.34
CA ASP A 49 -0.41 19.48 0.89
C ASP A 49 -1.58 18.51 0.62
N ASP A 50 -2.77 18.85 1.11
CA ASP A 50 -3.96 18.01 0.96
C ASP A 50 -4.33 17.82 -0.52
N ALA A 51 -4.20 18.85 -1.34
CA ALA A 51 -4.49 18.79 -2.78
C ALA A 51 -3.52 17.87 -3.53
N THR A 52 -2.22 17.96 -3.22
CA THR A 52 -1.17 17.11 -3.81
C THR A 52 -1.41 15.64 -3.48
N ARG A 53 -1.71 15.31 -2.22
CA ARG A 53 -1.95 13.93 -1.77
C ARG A 53 -3.26 13.37 -2.35
N LEU A 54 -4.31 14.17 -2.41
CA LEU A 54 -5.57 13.81 -3.04
C LEU A 54 -5.36 13.53 -4.54
N ALA A 55 -4.64 14.41 -5.24
CA ALA A 55 -4.32 14.22 -6.65
C ALA A 55 -3.50 12.94 -6.90
N SER A 56 -2.61 12.55 -5.98
CA SER A 56 -1.83 11.31 -6.12
C SER A 56 -2.73 10.06 -6.09
N ILE A 57 -3.76 10.03 -5.24
CA ILE A 57 -4.77 8.95 -5.22
C ILE A 57 -5.51 8.90 -6.56
N HIS A 58 -5.90 10.06 -7.08
CA HIS A 58 -6.64 10.12 -8.35
C HIS A 58 -5.77 9.76 -9.56
N ARG A 59 -4.45 10.03 -9.53
CA ARG A 59 -3.52 9.56 -10.56
C ARG A 59 -3.31 8.07 -10.47
N ALA A 60 -3.14 7.51 -9.25
CA ALA A 60 -3.07 6.07 -9.05
C ALA A 60 -4.31 5.37 -9.62
N ALA A 61 -5.52 5.90 -9.38
CA ALA A 61 -6.77 5.39 -9.96
C ALA A 61 -6.87 5.56 -11.49
N SER A 62 -5.99 6.33 -12.12
CA SER A 62 -5.97 6.57 -13.57
C SER A 62 -4.77 5.94 -14.28
N SER A 63 -3.82 5.39 -13.54
CA SER A 63 -2.57 4.87 -14.09
C SER A 63 -2.76 3.65 -14.99
N GLY A 64 -3.83 2.86 -14.74
CA GLY A 64 -4.02 1.58 -15.40
C GLY A 64 -3.07 0.49 -14.88
N ALA A 65 -2.38 0.74 -13.77
CA ALA A 65 -1.50 -0.23 -13.15
C ALA A 65 -2.29 -1.39 -12.53
N ASP A 66 -1.68 -2.57 -12.47
CA ASP A 66 -2.23 -3.73 -11.77
C ASP A 66 -2.29 -3.48 -10.27
N LEU A 67 -1.31 -2.73 -9.74
CA LEU A 67 -1.19 -2.45 -8.32
C LEU A 67 -0.87 -0.97 -8.07
N ALA A 68 -1.63 -0.33 -7.18
CA ALA A 68 -1.35 0.99 -6.62
C ALA A 68 -0.82 0.83 -5.20
N LEU A 69 0.52 0.90 -5.04
CA LEU A 69 1.23 0.64 -3.78
C LEU A 69 1.62 1.96 -3.11
N ILE A 70 1.29 2.13 -1.84
CA ILE A 70 1.73 3.30 -1.09
C ILE A 70 3.23 3.28 -0.83
N SER A 71 3.86 4.46 -0.83
CA SER A 71 5.28 4.58 -0.47
C SER A 71 5.53 4.30 1.01
N ARG A 72 4.59 4.74 1.87
CA ARG A 72 4.57 4.53 3.32
C ARG A 72 3.24 4.94 3.93
N GLY A 73 3.00 4.52 5.17
CA GLY A 73 1.95 5.03 6.01
C GLY A 73 2.20 6.46 6.51
N GLY A 74 1.70 6.79 7.68
CA GLY A 74 1.90 8.10 8.32
C GLY A 74 0.62 8.69 8.87
N TYR A 75 0.28 9.90 8.43
CA TYR A 75 -0.86 10.67 8.93
C TYR A 75 -1.53 11.47 7.82
N GLY A 76 -2.79 11.79 8.01
CA GLY A 76 -3.48 12.85 7.28
C GLY A 76 -4.42 12.37 6.19
N LEU A 77 -4.60 11.07 5.98
CA LEU A 77 -5.62 10.55 5.07
C LEU A 77 -7.02 10.96 5.51
N THR A 78 -7.30 10.96 6.82
CA THR A 78 -8.60 11.36 7.36
C THR A 78 -9.01 12.77 6.93
N ARG A 79 -8.06 13.69 6.68
CA ARG A 79 -8.34 15.05 6.23
C ARG A 79 -8.86 15.12 4.81
N ILE A 80 -8.42 14.20 3.94
CA ILE A 80 -8.75 14.20 2.51
C ILE A 80 -9.82 13.18 2.13
N LEU A 81 -10.22 12.29 3.04
CA LEU A 81 -11.25 11.28 2.78
C LEU A 81 -12.55 11.86 2.17
N PRO A 82 -13.09 13.01 2.65
CA PRO A 82 -14.32 13.56 2.07
C PRO A 82 -14.18 13.99 0.60
N SER A 83 -12.96 14.31 0.17
CA SER A 83 -12.67 14.84 -1.17
C SER A 83 -12.23 13.76 -2.17
N ILE A 84 -12.07 12.51 -1.74
CA ILE A 84 -11.70 11.42 -2.63
C ILE A 84 -12.85 11.11 -3.59
N ASP A 85 -12.54 11.03 -4.88
CA ASP A 85 -13.45 10.51 -5.88
C ASP A 85 -13.51 8.98 -5.82
N TYR A 86 -14.33 8.47 -4.90
CA TYR A 86 -14.51 7.03 -4.70
C TYR A 86 -15.06 6.32 -5.93
N LYS A 87 -15.86 7.00 -6.76
CA LYS A 87 -16.36 6.42 -8.02
C LYS A 87 -15.23 6.13 -8.99
N LYS A 88 -14.26 7.06 -9.07
CA LYS A 88 -13.06 6.89 -9.90
C LYS A 88 -12.20 5.74 -9.38
N VAL A 89 -12.00 5.64 -8.06
CA VAL A 89 -11.25 4.55 -7.43
C VAL A 89 -11.93 3.21 -7.67
N THR A 90 -13.23 3.11 -7.43
CA THR A 90 -13.99 1.86 -7.65
C THR A 90 -13.93 1.42 -9.11
N LYS A 91 -14.09 2.37 -10.06
CA LYS A 91 -13.96 2.07 -11.49
C LYS A 91 -12.57 1.55 -11.86
N SER A 92 -11.51 2.00 -11.17
CA SER A 92 -10.16 1.48 -11.34
C SER A 92 -10.04 0.06 -10.82
N ILE A 93 -10.62 -0.23 -9.65
CA ILE A 93 -10.66 -1.57 -9.05
C ILE A 93 -11.43 -2.54 -9.96
N GLU A 94 -12.59 -2.14 -10.48
CA GLU A 94 -13.36 -2.92 -11.44
C GLU A 94 -12.58 -3.27 -12.73
N LYS A 95 -11.58 -2.46 -13.07
CA LYS A 95 -10.67 -2.70 -14.20
C LYS A 95 -9.44 -3.54 -13.84
N GLY A 96 -9.31 -3.94 -12.57
CA GLY A 96 -8.25 -4.81 -12.08
C GLY A 96 -7.18 -4.15 -11.21
N THR A 97 -7.17 -2.82 -11.06
CA THR A 97 -6.17 -2.16 -10.18
C THR A 97 -6.43 -2.50 -8.72
N GLN A 98 -5.45 -3.06 -8.03
CA GLN A 98 -5.50 -3.30 -6.58
C GLN A 98 -4.81 -2.18 -5.82
N PHE A 99 -5.51 -1.58 -4.84
CA PHE A 99 -4.94 -0.58 -3.95
C PHE A 99 -4.38 -1.26 -2.71
N VAL A 100 -3.09 -1.05 -2.43
CA VAL A 100 -2.37 -1.76 -1.37
C VAL A 100 -1.71 -0.80 -0.40
N GLY A 101 -1.85 -1.08 0.88
CA GLY A 101 -1.18 -0.30 1.93
C GLY A 101 -1.62 -0.69 3.33
N LEU A 102 -1.02 -0.04 4.31
CA LEU A 102 -1.19 -0.29 5.74
C LEU A 102 -1.19 1.00 6.57
N SER A 103 -1.37 0.89 7.87
CA SER A 103 -1.27 2.00 8.84
C SER A 103 -2.34 3.08 8.58
N ASP A 104 -1.95 4.34 8.34
CA ASP A 104 -2.89 5.45 8.02
C ASP A 104 -3.77 5.13 6.79
N PHE A 105 -3.28 4.29 5.88
CA PHE A 105 -4.01 3.86 4.69
C PHE A 105 -5.30 3.07 5.03
N THR A 106 -5.38 2.47 6.21
CA THR A 106 -6.59 1.81 6.71
C THR A 106 -7.80 2.75 6.71
N ALA A 107 -7.59 4.05 6.94
CA ALA A 107 -8.67 5.03 6.86
C ALA A 107 -9.28 5.12 5.44
N PHE A 108 -8.43 5.07 4.40
CA PHE A 108 -8.89 4.99 3.01
C PHE A 108 -9.61 3.67 2.73
N GLN A 109 -9.06 2.54 3.17
CA GLN A 109 -9.62 1.20 2.95
C GLN A 109 -11.03 1.09 3.53
N LEU A 110 -11.21 1.52 4.78
CA LEU A 110 -12.51 1.52 5.45
C LEU A 110 -13.51 2.48 4.78
N ALA A 111 -13.05 3.67 4.37
CA ALA A 111 -13.91 4.62 3.68
C ALA A 111 -14.34 4.13 2.29
N LEU A 112 -13.44 3.48 1.55
CA LEU A 112 -13.74 2.85 0.26
C LEU A 112 -14.80 1.77 0.44
N LEU A 113 -14.58 0.83 1.36
CA LEU A 113 -15.52 -0.24 1.68
C LEU A 113 -16.89 0.33 2.08
N ALA A 114 -16.93 1.28 3.01
CA ALA A 114 -18.18 1.84 3.52
C ALA A 114 -18.98 2.62 2.48
N LYS A 115 -18.29 3.31 1.56
CA LYS A 115 -18.96 4.17 0.55
C LYS A 115 -19.35 3.45 -0.72
N THR A 116 -18.64 2.38 -1.08
CA THR A 116 -18.77 1.77 -2.40
C THR A 116 -18.87 0.24 -2.37
N GLY A 117 -18.60 -0.40 -1.23
CA GLY A 117 -18.42 -1.85 -1.15
C GLY A 117 -17.10 -2.33 -1.81
N GLY A 118 -16.27 -1.40 -2.31
CA GLY A 118 -15.01 -1.73 -2.96
C GLY A 118 -13.98 -2.29 -1.98
N HIS A 119 -13.15 -3.20 -2.46
CA HIS A 119 -12.11 -3.85 -1.67
C HIS A 119 -10.73 -3.29 -2.00
N SER A 120 -9.84 -3.36 -1.04
CA SER A 120 -8.42 -3.02 -1.17
C SER A 120 -7.61 -3.95 -0.28
N TRP A 121 -6.32 -4.08 -0.53
CA TRP A 121 -5.50 -5.01 0.22
C TRP A 121 -4.82 -4.32 1.40
N ALA A 122 -4.94 -4.90 2.59
CA ALA A 122 -4.07 -4.62 3.72
C ALA A 122 -2.73 -5.34 3.46
N GLY A 123 -1.72 -4.60 3.07
CA GLY A 123 -0.47 -5.18 2.59
C GLY A 123 0.72 -4.25 2.80
N PRO A 124 1.89 -4.64 2.28
CA PRO A 124 3.13 -3.92 2.50
C PRO A 124 3.10 -2.49 1.97
N ALA A 125 4.07 -1.70 2.44
CA ALA A 125 4.41 -0.40 1.88
C ALA A 125 5.81 -0.45 1.25
N LEU A 126 6.06 0.37 0.22
CA LEU A 126 7.32 0.32 -0.50
C LEU A 126 8.53 0.52 0.40
N GLY A 127 8.56 1.59 1.20
CA GLY A 127 9.74 1.97 1.98
C GLY A 127 9.94 1.17 3.25
N GLU A 128 8.84 0.81 3.89
CA GLU A 128 8.83 0.18 5.22
C GLU A 128 9.03 -1.34 5.13
N ASP A 129 8.66 -1.95 4.02
CA ASP A 129 8.77 -3.40 3.81
C ASP A 129 9.77 -3.72 2.69
N PHE A 130 9.47 -3.43 1.43
CA PHE A 130 10.39 -3.68 0.31
C PHE A 130 11.70 -2.89 0.40
N GLY A 131 11.70 -1.75 1.09
CA GLY A 131 12.87 -0.88 1.29
C GLY A 131 13.82 -1.34 2.39
N GLN A 132 13.50 -2.36 3.17
CA GLN A 132 14.38 -2.88 4.21
C GLN A 132 15.66 -3.46 3.62
N ALA A 133 16.78 -3.40 4.41
CA ALA A 133 18.02 -4.01 4.00
C ALA A 133 17.89 -5.54 3.84
N GLN A 134 17.13 -6.13 4.74
CA GLN A 134 16.70 -7.54 4.69
C GLN A 134 15.18 -7.55 4.79
N PRO A 135 14.45 -7.74 3.70
CA PRO A 135 13.01 -7.85 3.73
C PRO A 135 12.56 -9.16 4.37
N ASP A 136 11.33 -9.20 4.77
CA ASP A 136 10.70 -10.43 5.23
C ASP A 136 10.36 -11.30 4.01
N ASP A 137 10.93 -12.51 3.96
CA ASP A 137 10.70 -13.48 2.88
C ASP A 137 9.24 -13.97 2.82
N ILE A 138 8.56 -14.02 3.97
CA ILE A 138 7.14 -14.37 4.04
C ILE A 138 6.28 -13.25 3.44
N MET A 139 6.63 -11.98 3.74
CA MET A 139 5.93 -10.84 3.16
C MET A 139 6.05 -10.83 1.63
N GLU A 140 7.26 -11.08 1.09
CA GLU A 140 7.47 -11.14 -0.36
C GLU A 140 6.68 -12.29 -1.00
N ALA A 141 6.69 -13.49 -0.39
CA ALA A 141 5.94 -14.64 -0.87
C ALA A 141 4.42 -14.38 -0.86
N CYS A 142 3.88 -13.87 0.26
CA CYS A 142 2.45 -13.54 0.35
C CYS A 142 2.04 -12.45 -0.66
N PHE A 143 2.93 -11.49 -0.92
CA PHE A 143 2.67 -10.45 -1.92
C PHE A 143 2.59 -11.04 -3.34
N ASP A 144 3.47 -11.96 -3.69
CA ASP A 144 3.47 -12.65 -4.98
C ASP A 144 2.23 -13.55 -5.14
N ASP A 145 1.88 -14.31 -4.11
CA ASP A 145 0.67 -15.14 -4.06
C ASP A 145 -0.59 -14.28 -4.30
N MET A 146 -0.69 -13.13 -3.64
CA MET A 146 -1.81 -12.21 -3.83
C MET A 146 -1.87 -11.66 -5.26
N LEU A 147 -0.72 -11.29 -5.85
CA LEU A 147 -0.64 -10.80 -7.23
C LEU A 147 -1.01 -11.87 -8.25
N SER A 148 -0.67 -13.13 -7.98
CA SER A 148 -0.99 -14.26 -8.86
C SER A 148 -2.42 -14.79 -8.66
N GLY A 149 -3.14 -14.31 -7.63
CA GLY A 149 -4.46 -14.82 -7.27
C GLY A 149 -4.42 -16.23 -6.66
N GLN A 150 -3.28 -16.66 -6.14
CA GLN A 150 -3.06 -17.99 -5.56
C GLN A 150 -2.97 -17.95 -4.01
N GLY A 151 -3.23 -16.81 -3.41
CA GLY A 151 -3.13 -16.64 -1.96
C GLY A 151 -4.19 -17.43 -1.20
N GLU A 152 -3.75 -18.44 -0.45
CA GLU A 152 -4.63 -19.25 0.43
C GLU A 152 -4.59 -18.77 1.90
N GLY A 153 -3.70 -17.85 2.24
CA GLY A 153 -3.54 -17.30 3.59
C GLY A 153 -2.17 -16.66 3.79
N ALA A 154 -2.08 -15.82 4.82
CA ALA A 154 -0.84 -15.19 5.22
C ALA A 154 -0.32 -15.80 6.51
N GLY A 155 0.98 -16.08 6.54
CA GLY A 155 1.68 -16.47 7.76
C GLY A 155 2.71 -15.43 8.16
N TRP A 156 3.00 -15.31 9.44
CA TRP A 156 4.10 -14.49 9.94
C TRP A 156 4.81 -15.17 11.10
N ARG A 157 6.08 -14.84 11.25
CA ARG A 157 6.89 -15.36 12.35
C ARG A 157 6.59 -14.56 13.62
N LEU A 158 6.28 -15.28 14.68
CA LEU A 158 6.15 -14.67 15.98
C LEU A 158 7.49 -14.67 16.71
N SER A 159 7.76 -13.58 17.42
CA SER A 159 8.88 -13.60 18.36
C SER A 159 8.60 -14.60 19.49
N ALA A 160 9.66 -15.18 20.06
CA ALA A 160 9.54 -16.11 21.17
C ALA A 160 8.74 -15.54 22.38
N ALA A 161 8.78 -14.21 22.56
CA ALA A 161 8.00 -13.52 23.58
C ALA A 161 6.48 -13.53 23.31
N CYS A 162 6.06 -13.64 22.04
CA CYS A 162 4.66 -13.66 21.64
C CYS A 162 4.07 -15.09 21.55
N ALA A 163 4.89 -16.12 21.52
CA ALA A 163 4.44 -17.51 21.35
C ALA A 163 3.44 -17.97 22.44
N ASN A 164 3.60 -17.45 23.66
CA ASN A 164 2.71 -17.80 24.79
C ASN A 164 1.36 -17.05 24.78
N VAL A 165 1.18 -16.05 23.93
CA VAL A 165 -0.05 -15.24 23.88
C VAL A 165 -1.08 -15.85 22.92
N LEU A 166 -0.64 -16.67 21.97
CA LEU A 166 -1.50 -17.23 20.92
C LEU A 166 -2.48 -18.29 21.37
N SER A 167 -2.26 -18.92 22.53
CA SER A 167 -3.21 -19.91 23.07
C SER A 167 -4.59 -19.31 23.40
N HIS A 168 -4.73 -17.98 23.37
CA HIS A 168 -5.95 -17.26 23.74
C HIS A 168 -6.50 -16.34 22.63
N LEU A 169 -5.86 -16.31 21.47
CA LEU A 169 -6.36 -15.54 20.31
C LEU A 169 -7.15 -16.46 19.39
N SER A 170 -8.46 -16.30 19.36
CA SER A 170 -9.26 -16.89 18.28
C SER A 170 -8.87 -16.22 16.95
N LEU A 171 -8.59 -17.02 15.94
CA LEU A 171 -8.40 -16.55 14.57
C LEU A 171 -9.71 -15.92 14.10
N ILE A 172 -9.72 -14.60 13.99
CA ILE A 172 -10.79 -13.90 13.29
C ILE A 172 -10.43 -14.05 11.80
N HIS A 173 -11.18 -14.87 11.11
CA HIS A 173 -11.18 -14.91 9.66
C HIS A 173 -11.91 -13.65 9.18
N ILE A 174 -11.19 -12.75 8.54
CA ILE A 174 -11.76 -11.60 7.83
C ILE A 174 -11.90 -11.98 6.36
#